data_fd8e133ed3210a80b644f7fcc575cae3
#
_entry.id   fd8e133ed3210a80b644f7fcc575cae3
#
_cell.length_a   1.000
_cell.length_b   1.000
_cell.length_c   1.000
_cell.angle_alpha   90.00
_cell.angle_beta   90.00
_cell.angle_gamma   90.00
#
_symmetry.space_group_name_H-M   'P 1'
#
loop_
_entity.id
_entity.type
_entity.pdbx_description
1 polymer ?
#
loop_
_entity_poly.entity_id
_entity_poly.type
_entity_poly.pdbx_seq_one_letter_code
_entity_poly.pdbx_strand_id
1 'polypeptide(L)'
;MAIRLAAMGLQVLVLEKLPGPGGRAFVHRAEGFTFDMGPTVITVPPFLEDLFATAPGDPRLYPDFPEEEGLKHTERYVKLVPLDPFYRLHFPDGTYFDYKDDPEHLEGEVARLAPEDLEGYRRFEAHAKALFQKGFLELGFTHFGSLLDLLKVAPDLLRLDAVRPLFGVVSRYFKNPKTRQIFSFEPLLIGGNPLQVPALYAMIHFVERRWGVHFAMGGTGALVRGLVRKLEELGGEMR
;
A
#
# COMPACT_ATOMS: atom_id res chain seq x y z
N MET A 1 -7.23 -4.29 13.99
CA MET A 1 -7.42 -5.34 15.03
C MET A 1 -8.51 -4.94 16.02
N ALA A 2 -8.41 -3.83 16.75
CA ALA A 2 -9.38 -3.43 17.78
C ALA A 2 -10.84 -3.41 17.28
N ILE A 3 -11.12 -2.85 16.11
CA ILE A 3 -12.45 -2.84 15.47
C ILE A 3 -12.98 -4.26 15.28
N ARG A 4 -12.16 -5.19 14.80
CA ARG A 4 -12.56 -6.61 14.60
C ARG A 4 -12.89 -7.30 15.93
N LEU A 5 -12.05 -7.08 16.94
CA LEU A 5 -12.28 -7.66 18.28
C LEU A 5 -13.54 -7.08 18.94
N ALA A 6 -13.79 -5.79 18.81
CA ALA A 6 -15.01 -5.17 19.31
C ALA A 6 -16.26 -5.70 18.59
N ALA A 7 -16.18 -5.90 17.27
CA ALA A 7 -17.26 -6.52 16.49
C ALA A 7 -17.59 -7.96 16.94
N MET A 8 -16.59 -8.72 17.39
CA MET A 8 -16.79 -10.06 17.98
C MET A 8 -17.44 -10.02 19.38
N GLY A 9 -17.77 -8.84 19.89
CA GLY A 9 -18.38 -8.68 21.23
C GLY A 9 -17.38 -8.66 22.38
N LEU A 10 -16.08 -8.54 22.10
CA LEU A 10 -15.06 -8.40 23.14
C LEU A 10 -15.04 -6.96 23.69
N GLN A 11 -14.76 -6.82 24.98
CA GLN A 11 -14.46 -5.52 25.58
C GLN A 11 -13.06 -5.10 25.14
N VAL A 12 -12.96 -3.99 24.40
CA VAL A 12 -11.70 -3.52 23.80
C VAL A 12 -11.33 -2.15 24.36
N LEU A 13 -10.13 -2.05 24.91
CA LEU A 13 -9.52 -0.79 25.31
C LEU A 13 -8.22 -0.60 24.55
N VAL A 14 -8.12 0.50 23.79
CA VAL A 14 -6.88 0.94 23.14
C VAL A 14 -6.21 2.01 23.98
N LEU A 15 -4.94 1.82 24.31
CA LEU A 15 -4.14 2.78 25.08
C LEU A 15 -3.15 3.48 24.15
N GLU A 16 -3.17 4.83 24.15
CA GLU A 16 -2.23 5.65 23.39
C GLU A 16 -1.49 6.60 24.35
N LYS A 17 -0.15 6.63 24.27
CA LYS A 17 0.68 7.50 25.12
C LYS A 17 0.84 8.92 24.60
N LEU A 18 0.57 9.14 23.29
CA LEU A 18 0.62 10.45 22.66
C LEU A 18 -0.65 11.25 22.99
N PRO A 19 -0.65 12.57 22.79
CA PRO A 19 -1.82 13.43 23.06
C PRO A 19 -3.06 13.10 22.20
N GLY A 20 -2.93 12.20 21.21
CA GLY A 20 -4.04 11.77 20.37
C GLY A 20 -3.71 10.49 19.61
N PRO A 21 -4.73 9.87 19.00
CA PRO A 21 -4.59 8.62 18.27
C PRO A 21 -3.78 8.79 16.99
N GLY A 22 -3.21 7.66 16.51
CA GLY A 22 -2.57 7.59 15.22
C GLY A 22 -1.19 6.93 15.23
N GLY A 23 -0.49 6.92 16.36
CA GLY A 23 0.85 6.36 16.42
C GLY A 23 1.76 6.96 15.34
N ARG A 24 2.20 6.16 14.36
CA ARG A 24 3.00 6.62 13.21
C ARG A 24 2.19 7.46 12.20
N ALA A 25 0.88 7.45 12.27
CA ALA A 25 -0.03 8.30 11.48
C ALA A 25 -0.55 9.50 12.31
N PHE A 26 0.18 9.87 13.39
CA PHE A 26 -0.14 11.02 14.20
C PHE A 26 -0.05 12.32 13.40
N VAL A 27 -0.90 13.29 13.72
CA VAL A 27 -0.90 14.61 13.10
C VAL A 27 -0.36 15.63 14.08
N HIS A 28 0.76 16.26 13.72
CA HIS A 28 1.32 17.36 14.48
C HIS A 28 0.68 18.69 14.06
N ARG A 29 0.29 19.50 15.04
CA ARG A 29 -0.25 20.84 14.82
C ARG A 29 0.53 21.86 15.63
N ALA A 30 1.06 22.85 14.94
CA ALA A 30 1.81 23.95 15.56
C ALA A 30 1.61 25.24 14.77
N GLU A 31 1.44 26.36 15.44
CA GLU A 31 1.40 27.71 14.86
C GLU A 31 0.40 27.87 13.70
N GLY A 32 -0.75 27.17 13.76
CA GLY A 32 -1.77 27.19 12.71
C GLY A 32 -1.50 26.22 11.54
N PHE A 33 -0.36 25.54 11.52
CA PHE A 33 -0.03 24.53 10.51
C PHE A 33 -0.43 23.13 10.97
N THR A 34 -0.70 22.27 9.99
CA THR A 34 -1.01 20.85 10.20
C THR A 34 -0.02 20.01 9.38
N PHE A 35 0.67 19.10 10.06
CA PHE A 35 1.66 18.19 9.48
C PHE A 35 1.22 16.74 9.69
N ASP A 36 0.91 16.05 8.61
CA ASP A 36 0.75 14.59 8.63
C ASP A 36 2.13 13.95 8.81
N MET A 37 2.32 13.23 9.92
CA MET A 37 3.64 12.68 10.31
C MET A 37 3.91 11.29 9.73
N GLY A 38 2.97 10.72 9.01
CA GLY A 38 3.02 9.35 8.54
C GLY A 38 2.53 9.16 7.12
N PRO A 39 2.07 7.95 6.79
CA PRO A 39 1.66 7.59 5.45
C PRO A 39 0.45 8.42 5.01
N THR A 40 0.57 9.05 3.84
CA THR A 40 -0.52 9.84 3.22
C THR A 40 -1.13 9.14 2.01
N VAL A 41 -0.47 8.08 1.55
CA VAL A 41 -0.83 7.30 0.35
C VAL A 41 -1.66 6.10 0.75
N ILE A 42 -2.84 5.94 0.13
CA ILE A 42 -3.75 4.82 0.34
C ILE A 42 -3.84 4.02 -0.96
N THR A 43 -3.33 2.79 -0.96
CA THR A 43 -3.17 1.95 -2.16
C THR A 43 -4.14 0.77 -2.23
N VAL A 44 -4.81 0.42 -1.13
CA VAL A 44 -5.77 -0.70 -1.06
C VAL A 44 -7.06 -0.24 -0.37
N PRO A 45 -7.86 0.65 -0.99
CA PRO A 45 -9.12 1.11 -0.44
C PRO A 45 -10.09 -0.01 -0.01
N PRO A 46 -10.15 -1.18 -0.70
CA PRO A 46 -11.02 -2.28 -0.29
C PRO A 46 -10.79 -2.78 1.15
N PHE A 47 -9.57 -2.66 1.68
CA PHE A 47 -9.32 -3.01 3.09
C PHE A 47 -10.02 -2.06 4.07
N LEU A 48 -10.11 -0.78 3.71
CA LEU A 48 -10.84 0.19 4.51
C LEU A 48 -12.33 -0.04 4.39
N GLU A 49 -12.82 -0.33 3.18
CA GLU A 49 -14.23 -0.62 2.94
C GLU A 49 -14.69 -1.82 3.76
N ASP A 50 -13.98 -2.94 3.69
CA ASP A 50 -14.28 -4.13 4.48
C ASP A 50 -14.19 -3.86 5.99
N LEU A 51 -13.19 -3.09 6.46
CA LEU A 51 -13.06 -2.73 7.86
C LEU A 51 -14.21 -1.84 8.34
N PHE A 52 -14.62 -0.85 7.56
CA PHE A 52 -15.72 0.05 7.90
C PHE A 52 -17.10 -0.62 7.73
N ALA A 53 -17.21 -1.64 6.89
CA ALA A 53 -18.41 -2.48 6.76
C ALA A 53 -18.63 -3.43 7.95
N THR A 54 -17.59 -3.69 8.77
CA THR A 54 -17.68 -4.62 9.92
C THR A 54 -18.88 -4.27 10.81
N ALA A 55 -19.73 -5.26 11.09
CA ALA A 55 -20.92 -5.14 11.93
C ALA A 55 -20.76 -5.88 13.27
N PRO A 56 -21.57 -5.57 14.29
CA PRO A 56 -21.60 -6.37 15.50
C PRO A 56 -21.89 -7.85 15.22
N GLY A 57 -21.11 -8.75 15.80
CA GLY A 57 -21.20 -10.20 15.58
C GLY A 57 -20.39 -10.71 14.38
N ASP A 58 -19.66 -9.85 13.67
CA ASP A 58 -18.75 -10.28 12.58
C ASP A 58 -17.54 -11.06 13.15
N PRO A 59 -17.39 -12.35 12.84
CA PRO A 59 -16.33 -13.19 13.41
C PRO A 59 -14.99 -13.05 12.68
N ARG A 60 -14.92 -12.29 11.58
CA ARG A 60 -13.73 -12.22 10.71
C ARG A 60 -12.59 -11.44 11.35
N LEU A 61 -11.43 -12.05 11.44
CA LEU A 61 -10.19 -11.39 11.85
C LEU A 61 -9.43 -10.76 10.67
N TYR A 62 -9.61 -11.33 9.47
CA TYR A 62 -8.94 -10.89 8.25
C TYR A 62 -9.96 -10.30 7.28
N PRO A 63 -9.53 -9.35 6.43
CA PRO A 63 -10.40 -8.78 5.43
C PRO A 63 -10.76 -9.83 4.38
N ASP A 64 -12.02 -9.82 3.93
CA ASP A 64 -12.34 -10.30 2.60
C ASP A 64 -12.03 -9.19 1.61
N PHE A 65 -11.50 -9.56 0.44
CA PHE A 65 -11.42 -8.61 -0.66
C PHE A 65 -12.79 -8.58 -1.34
N PRO A 66 -13.61 -7.56 -1.08
CA PRO A 66 -14.81 -7.41 -1.88
C PRO A 66 -14.37 -7.23 -3.33
N GLU A 67 -14.86 -8.10 -4.20
CA GLU A 67 -14.58 -7.97 -5.64
C GLU A 67 -15.22 -6.71 -6.22
N GLU A 68 -16.07 -6.02 -5.46
CA GLU A 68 -16.93 -4.94 -5.93
C GLU A 68 -16.96 -3.71 -5.04
N GLU A 69 -16.91 -2.72 -5.73
CA GLU A 69 -17.82 -1.63 -6.10
C GLU A 69 -18.08 -0.64 -4.98
N GLY A 70 -17.19 0.34 -5.00
CA GLY A 70 -17.43 1.56 -4.27
C GLY A 70 -16.96 1.51 -2.82
N LEU A 71 -16.90 2.67 -2.23
CA LEU A 71 -16.38 2.88 -0.88
C LEU A 71 -17.50 3.37 0.05
N LYS A 72 -18.71 2.77 -0.06
CA LYS A 72 -19.94 3.20 0.63
C LYS A 72 -19.81 3.28 2.14
N HIS A 73 -19.13 2.29 2.75
CA HIS A 73 -18.91 2.30 4.19
C HIS A 73 -17.75 3.23 4.56
N THR A 74 -16.70 3.25 3.75
CA THR A 74 -15.55 4.15 3.92
C THR A 74 -15.97 5.61 3.87
N GLU A 75 -16.81 6.01 2.91
CA GLU A 75 -17.29 7.39 2.73
C GLU A 75 -18.05 7.93 3.95
N ARG A 76 -18.65 7.08 4.77
CA ARG A 76 -19.31 7.46 6.03
C ARG A 76 -18.32 7.95 7.09
N TYR A 77 -17.06 7.58 6.98
CA TYR A 77 -16.00 7.86 7.96
C TYR A 77 -14.92 8.78 7.42
N VAL A 78 -14.52 8.58 6.16
CA VAL A 78 -13.50 9.37 5.49
C VAL A 78 -13.73 9.37 3.98
N LYS A 79 -13.61 10.53 3.35
CA LYS A 79 -13.67 10.65 1.90
C LYS A 79 -12.30 10.37 1.30
N LEU A 80 -12.20 9.35 0.45
CA LEU A 80 -11.00 9.06 -0.35
C LEU A 80 -11.14 9.69 -1.73
N VAL A 81 -10.06 10.28 -2.22
CA VAL A 81 -9.98 10.89 -3.56
C VAL A 81 -8.89 10.16 -4.35
N PRO A 82 -9.20 9.62 -5.55
CA PRO A 82 -8.17 9.05 -6.41
C PRO A 82 -7.22 10.14 -6.89
N LEU A 83 -5.95 9.78 -7.03
CA LEU A 83 -4.91 10.65 -7.57
C LEU A 83 -4.65 10.32 -9.05
N ASP A 84 -4.50 11.36 -9.87
CA ASP A 84 -4.14 11.25 -11.28
C ASP A 84 -3.25 12.44 -11.69
N PRO A 85 -1.98 12.24 -12.00
CA PRO A 85 -1.22 10.98 -11.83
C PRO A 85 -1.04 10.59 -10.35
N PHE A 86 -0.73 9.34 -10.09
CA PHE A 86 -0.35 8.87 -8.73
C PHE A 86 0.84 9.64 -8.23
N TYR A 87 1.88 9.70 -9.08
CA TYR A 87 3.14 10.40 -8.84
C TYR A 87 3.63 11.01 -10.13
N ARG A 88 4.31 12.16 -10.03
CA ARG A 88 5.15 12.70 -11.09
C ARG A 88 6.59 12.70 -10.61
N LEU A 89 7.44 11.91 -11.26
CA LEU A 89 8.86 11.85 -10.97
C LEU A 89 9.59 12.82 -11.89
N HIS A 90 10.25 13.82 -11.31
CA HIS A 90 11.05 14.79 -12.03
C HIS A 90 12.52 14.40 -11.99
N PHE A 91 13.21 14.57 -13.12
CA PHE A 91 14.64 14.34 -13.26
C PHE A 91 15.40 15.66 -13.41
N PRO A 92 16.70 15.70 -13.02
CA PRO A 92 17.52 16.94 -13.08
C PRO A 92 17.64 17.56 -14.47
N ASP A 93 17.46 16.78 -15.53
CA ASP A 93 17.51 17.26 -16.93
C ASP A 93 16.18 17.85 -17.43
N GLY A 94 15.21 18.03 -16.53
CA GLY A 94 13.88 18.59 -16.83
C GLY A 94 12.88 17.58 -17.39
N THR A 95 13.29 16.34 -17.64
CA THR A 95 12.33 15.29 -18.02
C THR A 95 11.51 14.83 -16.80
N TYR A 96 10.34 14.25 -17.04
CA TYR A 96 9.48 13.69 -16.00
C TYR A 96 8.86 12.39 -16.44
N PHE A 97 8.25 11.66 -15.50
CA PHE A 97 7.49 10.45 -15.72
C PHE A 97 6.21 10.51 -14.88
N ASP A 98 5.06 10.38 -15.53
CA ASP A 98 3.75 10.30 -14.87
C ASP A 98 3.36 8.85 -14.62
N TYR A 99 3.23 8.52 -13.36
CA TYR A 99 2.86 7.18 -12.92
C TYR A 99 1.34 7.11 -12.71
N LYS A 100 0.65 6.21 -13.43
CA LYS A 100 -0.82 6.05 -13.42
C LYS A 100 -1.22 4.58 -13.38
N ASP A 101 -2.53 4.32 -13.25
CA ASP A 101 -3.12 2.99 -13.37
C ASP A 101 -3.40 2.56 -14.81
N ASP A 102 -3.26 3.46 -15.76
CA ASP A 102 -3.46 3.21 -17.20
C ASP A 102 -2.24 2.49 -17.82
N PRO A 103 -2.39 1.21 -18.22
CA PRO A 103 -1.30 0.45 -18.84
C PRO A 103 -0.78 1.05 -20.14
N GLU A 104 -1.67 1.59 -21.00
CA GLU A 104 -1.29 2.19 -22.28
C GLU A 104 -0.51 3.47 -22.04
N HIS A 105 -0.94 4.28 -21.07
CA HIS A 105 -0.20 5.47 -20.67
C HIS A 105 1.20 5.13 -20.17
N LEU A 106 1.35 4.12 -19.30
CA LEU A 106 2.65 3.73 -18.77
C LEU A 106 3.59 3.18 -19.86
N GLU A 107 3.06 2.36 -20.79
CA GLU A 107 3.85 1.94 -21.96
C GLU A 107 4.28 3.15 -22.80
N GLY A 108 3.39 4.11 -23.02
CA GLY A 108 3.70 5.36 -23.71
C GLY A 108 4.77 6.19 -23.02
N GLU A 109 4.71 6.33 -21.70
CA GLU A 109 5.72 7.04 -20.90
C GLU A 109 7.09 6.34 -20.93
N VAL A 110 7.11 5.00 -20.86
CA VAL A 110 8.35 4.22 -21.03
C VAL A 110 8.90 4.39 -22.44
N ALA A 111 8.07 4.28 -23.47
CA ALA A 111 8.49 4.45 -24.87
C ALA A 111 9.01 5.87 -25.15
N ARG A 112 8.42 6.88 -24.52
CA ARG A 112 8.86 8.29 -24.63
C ARG A 112 10.20 8.52 -23.95
N LEU A 113 10.43 7.93 -22.77
CA LEU A 113 11.61 8.17 -21.95
C LEU A 113 12.79 7.26 -22.31
N ALA A 114 12.52 6.00 -22.63
CA ALA A 114 13.49 4.94 -22.86
C ALA A 114 12.87 3.83 -23.75
N PRO A 115 12.71 4.04 -25.07
CA PRO A 115 12.08 3.08 -25.98
C PRO A 115 12.76 1.70 -25.97
N GLU A 116 14.07 1.66 -25.66
CA GLU A 116 14.83 0.42 -25.52
C GLU A 116 14.41 -0.44 -24.33
N ASP A 117 13.65 0.10 -23.41
CA ASP A 117 13.20 -0.57 -22.17
C ASP A 117 11.75 -1.07 -22.23
N LEU A 118 11.01 -0.81 -23.32
CA LEU A 118 9.60 -1.15 -23.42
C LEU A 118 9.33 -2.66 -23.24
N GLU A 119 10.13 -3.50 -23.87
CA GLU A 119 10.03 -4.96 -23.69
C GLU A 119 10.45 -5.39 -22.29
N GLY A 120 11.42 -4.70 -21.70
CA GLY A 120 11.82 -4.87 -20.31
C GLY A 120 10.66 -4.56 -19.35
N TYR A 121 9.94 -3.48 -19.62
CA TYR A 121 8.77 -3.07 -18.83
C TYR A 121 7.67 -4.14 -18.84
N ARG A 122 7.30 -4.66 -20.00
CA ARG A 122 6.28 -5.72 -20.10
C ARG A 122 6.65 -6.98 -19.30
N ARG A 123 7.92 -7.37 -19.34
CA ARG A 123 8.42 -8.50 -18.55
C ARG A 123 8.46 -8.19 -17.04
N PHE A 124 8.82 -6.96 -16.68
CA PHE A 124 8.79 -6.51 -15.28
C PHE A 124 7.37 -6.50 -14.72
N GLU A 125 6.41 -6.02 -15.50
CA GLU A 125 5.00 -6.04 -15.11
C GLU A 125 4.47 -7.45 -14.82
N ALA A 126 4.78 -8.41 -15.71
CA ALA A 126 4.42 -9.81 -15.49
C ALA A 126 5.06 -10.38 -14.20
N HIS A 127 6.32 -9.99 -13.92
CA HIS A 127 7.01 -10.39 -12.69
C HIS A 127 6.38 -9.75 -11.45
N ALA A 128 6.10 -8.44 -11.47
CA ALA A 128 5.43 -7.73 -10.38
C ALA A 128 4.05 -8.33 -10.05
N LYS A 129 3.31 -8.74 -11.09
CA LYS A 129 2.04 -9.48 -10.94
C LYS A 129 2.22 -10.82 -10.23
N ALA A 130 3.25 -11.58 -10.60
CA ALA A 130 3.54 -12.87 -9.95
C ALA A 130 3.95 -12.68 -8.48
N LEU A 131 4.75 -11.66 -8.17
CA LEU A 131 5.09 -11.27 -6.80
C LEU A 131 3.86 -10.84 -6.00
N PHE A 132 2.93 -10.11 -6.61
CA PHE A 132 1.67 -9.73 -6.00
C PHE A 132 0.81 -10.94 -5.66
N GLN A 133 0.62 -11.85 -6.60
CA GLN A 133 -0.17 -13.06 -6.37
C GLN A 133 0.40 -13.89 -5.21
N LYS A 134 1.71 -14.11 -5.20
CA LYS A 134 2.36 -14.87 -4.14
C LYS A 134 2.47 -14.11 -2.84
N GLY A 135 3.05 -12.89 -2.87
CA GLY A 135 3.38 -12.13 -1.68
C GLY A 135 2.17 -11.51 -1.00
N PHE A 136 1.22 -10.97 -1.78
CA PHE A 136 0.08 -10.25 -1.24
C PHE A 136 -1.14 -11.16 -1.03
N LEU A 137 -1.57 -11.90 -2.07
CA LEU A 137 -2.79 -12.71 -1.97
C LEU A 137 -2.59 -14.02 -1.20
N GLU A 138 -1.50 -14.74 -1.44
CA GLU A 138 -1.28 -16.03 -0.77
C GLU A 138 -0.61 -15.89 0.60
N LEU A 139 0.44 -15.06 0.70
CA LEU A 139 1.25 -14.96 1.92
C LEU A 139 0.88 -13.80 2.83
N GLY A 140 0.17 -12.79 2.34
CA GLY A 140 -0.15 -11.57 3.10
C GLY A 140 -0.95 -11.82 4.39
N PHE A 141 -1.72 -12.90 4.43
CA PHE A 141 -2.50 -13.32 5.61
C PHE A 141 -2.00 -14.64 6.23
N THR A 142 -0.87 -15.15 5.76
CA THR A 142 -0.29 -16.38 6.31
C THR A 142 0.44 -16.07 7.61
N HIS A 143 0.08 -16.80 8.68
CA HIS A 143 0.82 -16.72 9.93
C HIS A 143 2.09 -17.55 9.84
N PHE A 144 3.24 -16.89 9.93
CA PHE A 144 4.55 -17.56 10.00
C PHE A 144 4.92 -17.83 11.47
N GLY A 145 4.39 -18.90 12.02
CA GLY A 145 4.60 -19.26 13.42
C GLY A 145 5.89 -20.07 13.67
N SER A 146 6.50 -20.60 12.61
CA SER A 146 7.68 -21.45 12.71
C SER A 146 8.64 -21.28 11.52
N LEU A 147 9.91 -21.70 11.72
CA LEU A 147 10.88 -21.76 10.62
C LEU A 147 10.45 -22.73 9.51
N LEU A 148 9.68 -23.77 9.84
CA LEU A 148 9.14 -24.71 8.85
C LEU A 148 8.16 -24.01 7.88
N ASP A 149 7.40 -23.05 8.35
CA ASP A 149 6.48 -22.29 7.48
C ASP A 149 7.25 -21.42 6.48
N LEU A 150 8.37 -20.83 6.91
CA LEU A 150 9.28 -20.12 6.00
C LEU A 150 9.93 -21.05 4.98
N LEU A 151 10.34 -22.26 5.40
CA LEU A 151 10.95 -23.24 4.50
C LEU A 151 9.98 -23.71 3.41
N LYS A 152 8.67 -23.81 3.72
CA LYS A 152 7.64 -24.19 2.73
C LYS A 152 7.50 -23.17 1.61
N VAL A 153 7.63 -21.89 1.90
CA VAL A 153 7.47 -20.81 0.92
C VAL A 153 8.78 -20.35 0.27
N ALA A 154 9.92 -20.75 0.85
CA ALA A 154 11.25 -20.37 0.36
C ALA A 154 11.48 -20.70 -1.13
N PRO A 155 11.09 -21.89 -1.67
CA PRO A 155 11.28 -22.19 -3.08
C PRO A 155 10.58 -21.19 -4.02
N ASP A 156 9.35 -20.79 -3.68
CA ASP A 156 8.60 -19.82 -4.47
C ASP A 156 9.23 -18.42 -4.42
N LEU A 157 9.64 -17.99 -3.22
CA LEU A 157 10.32 -16.70 -3.03
C LEU A 157 11.67 -16.64 -3.76
N LEU A 158 12.42 -17.75 -3.77
CA LEU A 158 13.66 -17.85 -4.52
C LEU A 158 13.43 -17.85 -6.04
N ARG A 159 12.42 -18.61 -6.52
CA ARG A 159 12.04 -18.65 -7.93
C ARG A 159 11.62 -17.27 -8.46
N LEU A 160 10.97 -16.48 -7.63
CA LEU A 160 10.53 -15.12 -7.95
C LEU A 160 11.60 -14.06 -7.66
N ASP A 161 12.85 -14.44 -7.33
CA ASP A 161 13.90 -13.49 -6.92
C ASP A 161 13.46 -12.54 -5.78
N ALA A 162 12.41 -12.90 -5.05
CA ALA A 162 11.71 -12.02 -4.11
C ALA A 162 12.58 -11.50 -2.96
N VAL A 163 13.63 -12.24 -2.59
CA VAL A 163 14.54 -11.92 -1.48
C VAL A 163 15.77 -11.10 -1.89
N ARG A 164 16.03 -10.95 -3.19
CA ARG A 164 17.15 -10.14 -3.68
C ARG A 164 16.86 -8.64 -3.53
N PRO A 165 17.88 -7.77 -3.48
CA PRO A 165 17.66 -6.32 -3.48
C PRO A 165 16.86 -5.87 -4.71
N LEU A 166 15.82 -5.06 -4.48
CA LEU A 166 14.87 -4.62 -5.50
C LEU A 166 15.56 -3.97 -6.69
N PHE A 167 16.44 -2.99 -6.44
CA PHE A 167 17.16 -2.28 -7.52
C PHE A 167 17.98 -3.23 -8.40
N GLY A 168 18.57 -4.27 -7.80
CA GLY A 168 19.31 -5.30 -8.54
C GLY A 168 18.41 -6.13 -9.46
N VAL A 169 17.20 -6.47 -9.01
CA VAL A 169 16.22 -7.20 -9.83
C VAL A 169 15.67 -6.31 -10.92
N VAL A 170 15.25 -5.10 -10.61
CA VAL A 170 14.75 -4.09 -11.58
C VAL A 170 15.78 -3.82 -12.67
N SER A 171 17.08 -3.71 -12.30
CA SER A 171 18.16 -3.46 -13.26
C SER A 171 18.36 -4.57 -14.32
N ARG A 172 17.75 -5.74 -14.16
CA ARG A 172 17.77 -6.80 -15.19
C ARG A 172 16.73 -6.59 -16.29
N TYR A 173 15.69 -5.81 -15.99
CA TYR A 173 14.63 -5.49 -16.93
C TYR A 173 14.91 -4.21 -17.71
N PHE A 174 15.58 -3.24 -17.08
CA PHE A 174 15.76 -1.90 -17.61
C PHE A 174 17.23 -1.56 -17.84
N LYS A 175 17.52 -0.92 -18.98
CA LYS A 175 18.87 -0.46 -19.35
C LYS A 175 19.08 1.00 -18.95
N ASN A 176 18.04 1.83 -19.14
CA ASN A 176 18.10 3.25 -18.86
C ASN A 176 18.12 3.52 -17.34
N PRO A 177 19.02 4.38 -16.85
CA PRO A 177 19.08 4.69 -15.41
C PRO A 177 17.78 5.28 -14.84
N LYS A 178 17.04 6.05 -15.64
CA LYS A 178 15.78 6.66 -15.20
C LYS A 178 14.70 5.61 -15.00
N THR A 179 14.52 4.68 -15.94
CA THR A 179 13.54 3.58 -15.77
C THR A 179 13.89 2.68 -14.60
N ARG A 180 15.18 2.43 -14.33
CA ARG A 180 15.59 1.72 -13.10
C ARG A 180 15.15 2.47 -11.84
N GLN A 181 15.30 3.79 -11.79
CA GLN A 181 14.85 4.61 -10.67
C GLN A 181 13.33 4.60 -10.55
N ILE A 182 12.60 4.78 -11.66
CA ILE A 182 11.14 4.80 -11.71
C ILE A 182 10.55 3.49 -11.14
N PHE A 183 11.04 2.34 -11.56
CA PHE A 183 10.47 1.06 -11.15
C PHE A 183 11.10 0.45 -9.90
N SER A 184 11.88 1.25 -9.15
CA SER A 184 12.42 0.84 -7.85
C SER A 184 12.18 1.86 -6.73
N PHE A 185 11.45 2.96 -6.97
CA PHE A 185 11.32 4.03 -5.99
C PHE A 185 10.26 3.75 -4.91
N GLU A 186 9.24 2.94 -5.18
CA GLU A 186 8.09 2.75 -4.28
C GLU A 186 8.49 2.44 -2.82
N PRO A 187 9.53 1.64 -2.54
CA PRO A 187 9.96 1.42 -1.16
C PRO A 187 10.33 2.69 -0.38
N LEU A 188 10.72 3.76 -1.08
CA LEU A 188 11.00 5.07 -0.43
C LEU A 188 9.75 5.62 0.26
N LEU A 189 8.55 5.33 -0.25
CA LEU A 189 7.27 5.75 0.34
C LEU A 189 7.04 5.15 1.74
N ILE A 190 7.68 4.04 2.04
CA ILE A 190 7.62 3.36 3.34
C ILE A 190 8.95 3.46 4.12
N GLY A 191 9.86 4.33 3.68
CA GLY A 191 11.17 4.52 4.29
C GLY A 191 12.19 3.41 4.01
N GLY A 192 11.95 2.59 2.99
CA GLY A 192 12.85 1.51 2.57
C GLY A 192 13.89 1.97 1.54
N ASN A 193 15.13 1.50 1.66
CA ASN A 193 16.17 1.74 0.67
C ASN A 193 16.07 0.70 -0.48
N PRO A 194 15.80 1.11 -1.74
CA PRO A 194 15.68 0.19 -2.88
C PRO A 194 16.90 -0.73 -3.12
N LEU A 195 18.07 -0.29 -2.67
CA LEU A 195 19.31 -1.07 -2.79
C LEU A 195 19.42 -2.19 -1.74
N GLN A 196 18.54 -2.22 -0.74
CA GLN A 196 18.58 -3.16 0.38
C GLN A 196 17.29 -3.93 0.58
N VAL A 197 16.12 -3.31 0.30
CA VAL A 197 14.84 -3.99 0.48
C VAL A 197 14.66 -5.14 -0.50
N PRO A 198 13.96 -6.21 -0.10
CA PRO A 198 13.66 -7.34 -0.97
C PRO A 198 12.86 -6.95 -2.22
N ALA A 199 13.12 -7.61 -3.34
CA ALA A 199 12.38 -7.41 -4.58
C ALA A 199 10.90 -7.79 -4.49
N LEU A 200 10.48 -8.45 -3.42
CA LEU A 200 9.06 -8.64 -3.10
C LEU A 200 8.28 -7.32 -3.13
N TYR A 201 8.92 -6.20 -2.77
CA TYR A 201 8.30 -4.87 -2.83
C TYR A 201 7.94 -4.39 -4.24
N ALA A 202 8.45 -5.03 -5.32
CA ALA A 202 7.98 -4.75 -6.68
C ALA A 202 6.49 -5.07 -6.87
N MET A 203 5.88 -5.86 -5.96
CA MET A 203 4.43 -6.08 -5.96
C MET A 203 3.62 -4.79 -5.76
N ILE A 204 4.20 -3.75 -5.13
CA ILE A 204 3.53 -2.46 -4.91
C ILE A 204 3.14 -1.85 -6.25
N HIS A 205 4.02 -1.90 -7.25
CA HIS A 205 3.70 -1.48 -8.62
C HIS A 205 2.38 -2.07 -9.13
N PHE A 206 2.13 -3.36 -8.86
CA PHE A 206 0.89 -4.02 -9.29
C PHE A 206 -0.29 -3.66 -8.40
N VAL A 207 -0.08 -3.52 -7.08
CA VAL A 207 -1.11 -3.11 -6.10
C VAL A 207 -1.68 -1.75 -6.46
N GLU A 208 -0.83 -0.76 -6.71
CA GLU A 208 -1.22 0.60 -7.05
C GLU A 208 -2.02 0.67 -8.35
N ARG A 209 -1.64 -0.11 -9.34
CA ARG A 209 -2.37 -0.16 -10.62
C ARG A 209 -3.68 -0.93 -10.56
N ARG A 210 -3.82 -1.87 -9.62
CA ARG A 210 -5.06 -2.62 -9.44
C ARG A 210 -6.16 -1.81 -8.76
N TRP A 211 -5.80 -0.98 -7.79
CA TRP A 211 -6.76 -0.27 -6.94
C TRP A 211 -6.60 1.25 -6.96
N GLY A 212 -5.62 1.74 -7.67
CA GLY A 212 -5.29 3.16 -7.68
C GLY A 212 -4.58 3.61 -6.41
N VAL A 213 -4.15 4.87 -6.44
CA VAL A 213 -3.60 5.58 -5.30
C VAL A 213 -4.56 6.68 -4.88
N HIS A 214 -4.88 6.75 -3.59
CA HIS A 214 -5.87 7.65 -3.04
C HIS A 214 -5.28 8.52 -1.93
N PHE A 215 -5.90 9.67 -1.73
CA PHE A 215 -5.65 10.57 -0.61
C PHE A 215 -6.90 10.69 0.25
N ALA A 216 -6.73 10.65 1.58
CA ALA A 216 -7.82 10.88 2.51
C ALA A 216 -8.07 12.39 2.66
N MET A 217 -9.25 12.87 2.32
CA MET A 217 -9.61 14.28 2.50
C MET A 217 -9.58 14.67 3.97
N GLY A 218 -8.84 15.74 4.28
CA GLY A 218 -8.53 16.15 5.66
C GLY A 218 -7.32 15.47 6.27
N GLY A 219 -6.47 14.85 5.40
CA GLY A 219 -5.20 14.23 5.73
C GLY A 219 -5.34 12.87 6.45
N THR A 220 -4.22 12.28 6.80
CA THR A 220 -4.16 10.99 7.52
C THR A 220 -4.94 11.04 8.84
N GLY A 221 -4.97 12.21 9.50
CA GLY A 221 -5.76 12.41 10.71
C GLY A 221 -7.27 12.20 10.53
N ALA A 222 -7.81 12.46 9.33
CA ALA A 222 -9.23 12.18 9.06
C ALA A 222 -9.49 10.66 9.04
N LEU A 223 -8.61 9.89 8.43
CA LEU A 223 -8.67 8.43 8.44
C LEU A 223 -8.58 7.88 9.87
N VAL A 224 -7.62 8.37 10.67
CA VAL A 224 -7.47 7.96 12.08
C VAL A 224 -8.73 8.24 12.89
N ARG A 225 -9.33 9.44 12.76
CA ARG A 225 -10.61 9.76 13.41
C ARG A 225 -11.74 8.84 12.96
N GLY A 226 -11.80 8.50 11.67
CA GLY A 226 -12.77 7.53 11.14
C GLY A 226 -12.63 6.17 11.80
N LEU A 227 -11.40 5.66 11.96
CA LEU A 227 -11.12 4.39 12.62
C LEU A 227 -11.51 4.42 14.11
N VAL A 228 -11.22 5.51 14.82
CA VAL A 228 -11.63 5.67 16.23
C VAL A 228 -13.15 5.67 16.34
N ARG A 229 -13.85 6.46 15.53
CA ARG A 229 -15.31 6.50 15.51
C ARG A 229 -15.92 5.12 15.26
N LYS A 230 -15.37 4.35 14.33
CA LYS A 230 -15.83 3.00 14.05
C LYS A 230 -15.62 2.07 15.24
N LEU A 231 -14.49 2.18 15.96
CA LEU A 231 -14.22 1.42 17.18
C LEU A 231 -15.26 1.73 18.27
N GLU A 232 -15.53 3.03 18.50
CA GLU A 232 -16.48 3.50 19.52
C GLU A 232 -17.92 3.06 19.20
N GLU A 233 -18.33 3.12 17.92
CA GLU A 233 -19.65 2.60 17.46
C GLU A 233 -19.85 1.10 17.76
N LEU A 234 -18.76 0.35 17.85
CA LEU A 234 -18.77 -1.08 18.22
C LEU A 234 -18.56 -1.32 19.73
N GLY A 235 -18.56 -0.27 20.54
CA GLY A 235 -18.42 -0.35 22.00
C GLY A 235 -16.97 -0.45 22.49
N GLY A 236 -15.98 -0.24 21.64
CA GLY A 236 -14.58 -0.13 22.07
C GLY A 236 -14.26 1.23 22.65
N GLU A 237 -13.25 1.30 23.51
CA GLU A 237 -12.78 2.53 24.14
C GLU A 237 -11.35 2.87 23.70
N MET A 238 -11.04 4.17 23.72
CA MET A 238 -9.69 4.69 23.51
C MET A 238 -9.32 5.67 24.64
N ARG A 239 -8.13 5.49 25.21
CA ARG A 239 -7.57 6.35 26.26
C ARG A 239 -6.11 6.71 26.00
#